data_68b3678152f0110e2e59a8eef9022e68
#
_entry.id   68b3678152f0110e2e59a8eef9022e68
#
_cell.length_a   1.000
_cell.length_b   1.000
_cell.length_c   1.000
_cell.angle_alpha   90.00
_cell.angle_beta   90.00
_cell.angle_gamma   90.00
#
_symmetry.space_group_name_H-M   'P 1'
#
loop_
_entity.id
_entity.type
_entity.pdbx_description
1 polymer ?
#
loop_
_entity_poly.entity_id
_entity_poly.type
_entity_poly.pdbx_seq_one_letter_code
_entity_poly.pdbx_strand_id
1 'polypeptide(L)'
;MINMNKISILFFLLLCAFAHRGIAQTNPVMDIFPEGTILHGNIKYNNDNHSKHLLDIYLPSQTEGKIPLVIFIHGGGWLSNDKYADMGYMKKTVAEIISSGFALASIDYRFSTEAVFPAQIQDCNRAISFLYDNAEKYGIDKKRFALMGFSAGGHLASLAGLSKNNNIEAFFMPGTSKSFTFNAVVDFYGPSELILFPGADDEKSPEAMLIGTAPLKRPDLAKVASPVTYVDKTDPPFLIIHGEKDELVSPKQSRLLSAWLNVEGVPNELIIVEDAPHFGEMFDSDEVRNRVIPFLVKFLK
;
A
#
# COMPACT_ATOMS: atom_id res chain seq x y z
N MET A 1 36.69 -49.15 -64.68
CA MET A 1 35.52 -48.29 -64.89
C MET A 1 34.53 -48.67 -63.82
N ILE A 2 34.54 -47.99 -62.68
CA ILE A 2 33.73 -48.31 -61.49
C ILE A 2 32.82 -47.10 -61.23
N ASN A 3 31.53 -47.45 -61.23
CA ASN A 3 30.42 -46.51 -61.02
C ASN A 3 30.33 -46.13 -59.54
N MET A 4 30.46 -44.87 -59.19
CA MET A 4 30.30 -44.41 -57.81
C MET A 4 28.91 -43.86 -57.59
N ASN A 5 28.16 -44.60 -56.77
CA ASN A 5 26.80 -44.25 -56.32
C ASN A 5 26.79 -43.02 -55.48
N LYS A 6 25.85 -42.11 -55.75
CA LYS A 6 25.51 -40.93 -54.99
C LYS A 6 24.80 -41.37 -53.69
N ILE A 7 25.41 -41.13 -52.54
CA ILE A 7 24.76 -41.25 -51.26
C ILE A 7 24.14 -39.89 -50.92
N SER A 8 22.81 -39.84 -50.92
CA SER A 8 22.04 -38.69 -50.44
C SER A 8 21.99 -38.74 -48.91
N ILE A 9 22.67 -37.82 -48.27
CA ILE A 9 22.55 -37.60 -46.81
C ILE A 9 21.35 -36.72 -46.57
N LEU A 10 20.28 -37.32 -46.03
CA LEU A 10 19.08 -36.61 -45.59
C LEU A 10 19.35 -36.06 -44.15
N PHE A 11 19.60 -34.77 -44.04
CA PHE A 11 19.73 -34.10 -42.75
C PHE A 11 18.32 -33.89 -42.17
N PHE A 12 17.96 -34.69 -41.17
CA PHE A 12 16.79 -34.44 -40.34
C PHE A 12 17.09 -33.32 -39.36
N LEU A 13 16.65 -32.10 -39.65
CA LEU A 13 16.63 -31.01 -38.72
C LEU A 13 15.52 -31.24 -37.69
N LEU A 14 15.91 -31.81 -36.54
CA LEU A 14 15.06 -31.85 -35.35
C LEU A 14 14.98 -30.44 -34.77
N LEU A 15 13.93 -29.66 -35.10
CA LEU A 15 13.59 -28.42 -34.39
C LEU A 15 13.09 -28.80 -32.97
N CYS A 16 14.01 -28.81 -32.02
CA CYS A 16 13.64 -28.75 -30.60
C CYS A 16 13.02 -27.38 -30.30
N ALA A 17 11.71 -27.28 -30.41
CA ALA A 17 10.97 -26.16 -29.84
C ALA A 17 11.09 -26.25 -28.31
N PHE A 18 12.13 -25.63 -27.75
CA PHE A 18 12.17 -25.32 -26.34
C PHE A 18 11.03 -24.34 -26.07
N ALA A 19 9.87 -24.87 -25.69
CA ALA A 19 8.86 -24.08 -25.02
C ALA A 19 9.52 -23.56 -23.72
N HIS A 20 9.97 -22.32 -23.74
CA HIS A 20 10.27 -21.58 -22.52
C HIS A 20 8.94 -21.46 -21.78
N ARG A 21 8.62 -22.46 -20.96
CA ARG A 21 7.68 -22.26 -19.86
C ARG A 21 8.39 -21.26 -18.95
N GLY A 22 8.10 -19.98 -19.15
CA GLY A 22 8.39 -18.98 -18.13
C GLY A 22 7.87 -19.56 -16.83
N ILE A 23 8.77 -19.77 -15.86
CA ILE A 23 8.38 -20.05 -14.49
C ILE A 23 7.57 -18.82 -14.11
N ALA A 24 6.25 -18.95 -14.09
CA ALA A 24 5.38 -17.92 -13.56
C ALA A 24 5.88 -17.69 -12.13
N GLN A 25 6.41 -16.51 -11.85
CA GLN A 25 6.87 -16.16 -10.52
C GLN A 25 5.67 -16.35 -9.61
N THR A 26 5.68 -17.39 -8.79
CA THR A 26 4.58 -17.70 -7.87
C THR A 26 4.47 -16.53 -6.91
N ASN A 27 3.28 -15.95 -6.78
CA ASN A 27 3.01 -14.92 -5.80
C ASN A 27 3.29 -15.49 -4.40
N PRO A 28 4.22 -14.92 -3.61
CA PRO A 28 4.73 -15.53 -2.37
C PRO A 28 3.69 -15.55 -1.23
N VAL A 29 2.59 -14.80 -1.38
CA VAL A 29 1.56 -14.66 -0.34
C VAL A 29 0.23 -15.28 -0.75
N MET A 30 0.17 -15.99 -1.89
CA MET A 30 -1.10 -16.51 -2.40
C MET A 30 -1.75 -17.53 -1.45
N ASP A 31 -0.95 -18.28 -0.69
CA ASP A 31 -1.42 -19.25 0.30
C ASP A 31 -2.11 -18.63 1.52
N ILE A 32 -2.00 -17.32 1.69
CA ILE A 32 -2.69 -16.58 2.77
C ILE A 32 -4.17 -16.39 2.43
N PHE A 33 -4.50 -16.29 1.15
CA PHE A 33 -5.84 -15.95 0.68
C PHE A 33 -6.77 -17.17 0.63
N PRO A 34 -8.09 -16.97 0.79
CA PRO A 34 -9.08 -18.02 0.64
C PRO A 34 -8.97 -18.73 -0.71
N GLU A 35 -9.32 -20.02 -0.73
CA GLU A 35 -9.38 -20.80 -1.96
C GLU A 35 -10.29 -20.11 -3.01
N GLY A 36 -9.85 -20.09 -4.25
CA GLY A 36 -10.57 -19.46 -5.35
C GLY A 36 -10.35 -17.95 -5.47
N THR A 37 -9.54 -17.32 -4.61
CA THR A 37 -9.14 -15.91 -4.78
C THR A 37 -8.49 -15.70 -6.15
N ILE A 38 -8.96 -14.70 -6.89
CA ILE A 38 -8.45 -14.37 -8.23
C ILE A 38 -7.35 -13.34 -8.09
N LEU A 39 -6.15 -13.65 -8.60
CA LEU A 39 -4.99 -12.76 -8.61
C LEU A 39 -4.79 -12.13 -9.98
N HIS A 40 -4.66 -10.81 -10.00
CA HIS A 40 -4.04 -10.06 -11.09
C HIS A 40 -2.73 -9.48 -10.58
N GLY A 41 -1.62 -10.18 -10.84
CA GLY A 41 -0.31 -9.85 -10.27
C GLY A 41 0.59 -9.04 -11.18
N ASN A 42 1.51 -8.28 -10.58
CA ASN A 42 2.56 -7.50 -11.24
C ASN A 42 2.03 -6.54 -12.32
N ILE A 43 0.91 -5.89 -12.02
CA ILE A 43 0.31 -4.89 -12.91
C ILE A 43 1.12 -3.60 -12.84
N LYS A 44 1.59 -3.11 -13.98
CA LYS A 44 2.22 -1.79 -14.07
C LYS A 44 1.16 -0.69 -13.94
N TYR A 45 1.29 0.15 -12.94
CA TYR A 45 0.37 1.28 -12.76
C TYR A 45 0.88 2.58 -13.39
N ASN A 46 2.14 2.60 -13.84
CA ASN A 46 2.74 3.71 -14.59
C ASN A 46 3.31 3.21 -15.93
N ASN A 47 3.42 4.11 -16.92
CA ASN A 47 3.90 3.80 -18.27
C ASN A 47 5.44 3.82 -18.35
N ASP A 48 6.12 3.31 -17.34
CA ASP A 48 7.56 3.14 -17.32
C ASP A 48 7.92 1.68 -16.97
N ASN A 49 9.21 1.41 -16.84
CA ASN A 49 9.70 0.08 -16.48
C ASN A 49 10.28 0.06 -15.06
N HIS A 50 9.88 1.00 -14.19
CA HIS A 50 10.37 1.02 -12.82
C HIS A 50 9.84 -0.19 -12.04
N SER A 51 10.73 -0.91 -11.36
CA SER A 51 10.39 -2.15 -10.63
C SER A 51 9.44 -1.92 -9.46
N LYS A 52 9.37 -0.67 -8.94
CA LYS A 52 8.50 -0.25 -7.85
C LYS A 52 7.18 0.40 -8.34
N HIS A 53 6.91 0.42 -9.65
CA HIS A 53 5.63 0.86 -10.18
C HIS A 53 4.72 -0.34 -10.51
N LEU A 54 4.62 -1.27 -9.57
CA LEU A 54 3.82 -2.49 -9.67
C LEU A 54 2.76 -2.56 -8.58
N LEU A 55 1.65 -3.21 -8.89
CA LEU A 55 0.63 -3.57 -7.92
C LEU A 55 0.06 -4.97 -8.21
N ASP A 56 -0.53 -5.58 -7.19
CA ASP A 56 -1.31 -6.80 -7.31
C ASP A 56 -2.75 -6.52 -6.86
N ILE A 57 -3.72 -7.15 -7.54
CA ILE A 57 -5.14 -7.10 -7.17
C ILE A 57 -5.59 -8.51 -6.83
N TYR A 58 -6.16 -8.68 -5.64
CA TYR A 58 -6.76 -9.92 -5.15
C TYR A 58 -8.27 -9.72 -5.09
N LEU A 59 -9.01 -10.57 -5.79
CA LEU A 59 -10.47 -10.50 -5.85
C LEU A 59 -11.08 -11.74 -5.21
N PRO A 60 -12.19 -11.63 -4.47
CA PRO A 60 -12.93 -12.77 -4.00
C PRO A 60 -13.47 -13.61 -5.18
N SER A 61 -13.58 -14.93 -4.98
CA SER A 61 -13.99 -15.89 -6.02
C SER A 61 -15.39 -15.66 -6.56
N GLN A 62 -16.28 -15.14 -5.72
CA GLN A 62 -17.68 -14.85 -6.09
C GLN A 62 -18.08 -13.49 -5.51
N THR A 63 -18.75 -12.67 -6.31
CA THR A 63 -19.28 -11.38 -5.89
C THR A 63 -20.59 -11.08 -6.60
N GLU A 64 -21.50 -10.47 -5.86
CA GLU A 64 -22.68 -9.85 -6.43
C GLU A 64 -22.41 -8.35 -6.62
N GLY A 65 -22.42 -7.89 -7.87
CA GLY A 65 -22.21 -6.49 -8.21
C GLY A 65 -20.74 -6.04 -8.15
N LYS A 66 -20.53 -4.74 -8.01
CA LYS A 66 -19.19 -4.13 -7.95
C LYS A 66 -18.58 -4.25 -6.56
N ILE A 67 -17.29 -4.58 -6.50
CA ILE A 67 -16.55 -4.94 -5.29
C ILE A 67 -15.91 -3.69 -4.67
N PRO A 68 -16.13 -3.41 -3.37
CA PRO A 68 -15.36 -2.37 -2.66
C PRO A 68 -13.89 -2.76 -2.57
N LEU A 69 -13.00 -1.77 -2.59
CA LEU A 69 -11.55 -1.98 -2.63
C LEU A 69 -10.86 -1.47 -1.38
N VAL A 70 -10.01 -2.30 -0.80
CA VAL A 70 -8.99 -1.91 0.19
C VAL A 70 -7.64 -1.83 -0.51
N ILE A 71 -6.98 -0.67 -0.43
CA ILE A 71 -5.66 -0.44 -1.00
C ILE A 71 -4.64 -0.56 0.13
N PHE A 72 -3.76 -1.56 0.01
CA PHE A 72 -2.76 -1.94 0.99
C PHE A 72 -1.41 -1.32 0.66
N ILE A 73 -0.83 -0.57 1.60
CA ILE A 73 0.43 0.16 1.44
C ILE A 73 1.44 -0.36 2.48
N HIS A 74 2.51 -0.99 2.00
CA HIS A 74 3.49 -1.64 2.85
C HIS A 74 4.36 -0.67 3.65
N GLY A 75 4.90 -1.16 4.77
CA GLY A 75 5.90 -0.48 5.59
C GLY A 75 7.31 -0.61 5.03
N GLY A 76 8.30 -0.36 5.91
CA GLY A 76 9.73 -0.49 5.57
C GLY A 76 10.50 0.82 5.56
N GLY A 77 10.06 1.83 6.34
CA GLY A 77 10.77 3.10 6.53
C GLY A 77 10.95 3.91 5.24
N TRP A 78 10.11 3.69 4.23
CA TRP A 78 10.25 4.22 2.86
C TRP A 78 11.56 3.81 2.15
N LEU A 79 12.29 2.80 2.68
CA LEU A 79 13.64 2.40 2.24
C LEU A 79 13.70 0.96 1.72
N SER A 80 12.72 0.14 2.08
CA SER A 80 12.77 -1.31 1.86
C SER A 80 11.37 -1.91 1.70
N ASN A 81 11.33 -3.23 1.53
CA ASN A 81 10.14 -4.03 1.38
C ASN A 81 9.49 -3.96 -0.02
N ASP A 82 8.36 -4.60 -0.14
CA ASP A 82 7.56 -4.65 -1.35
C ASP A 82 6.07 -4.85 -1.01
N LYS A 83 5.24 -4.92 -2.02
CA LYS A 83 3.80 -5.10 -1.91
C LYS A 83 3.34 -6.39 -1.20
N TYR A 84 4.26 -7.32 -0.87
CA TYR A 84 3.96 -8.54 -0.11
C TYR A 84 4.28 -8.40 1.38
N ALA A 85 5.08 -7.40 1.73
CA ALA A 85 5.43 -7.15 3.13
C ALA A 85 4.17 -6.86 3.96
N ASP A 86 4.31 -7.04 5.26
CA ASP A 86 3.24 -6.92 6.26
C ASP A 86 2.12 -7.98 6.15
N MET A 87 1.82 -8.50 4.96
CA MET A 87 0.86 -9.61 4.80
C MET A 87 1.28 -10.88 5.57
N GLY A 88 2.60 -11.08 5.73
CA GLY A 88 3.15 -12.26 6.39
C GLY A 88 2.74 -12.44 7.85
N TYR A 89 2.54 -11.34 8.59
CA TYR A 89 2.03 -11.35 9.98
C TYR A 89 0.57 -10.88 10.09
N MET A 90 -0.05 -10.38 9.00
CA MET A 90 -1.45 -9.97 8.92
C MET A 90 -2.33 -10.99 8.17
N LYS A 91 -1.95 -12.27 8.21
CA LYS A 91 -2.55 -13.35 7.38
C LYS A 91 -4.05 -13.45 7.53
N LYS A 92 -4.54 -13.43 8.78
CA LYS A 92 -5.96 -13.61 9.06
C LYS A 92 -6.75 -12.38 8.65
N THR A 93 -6.25 -11.18 8.92
CA THR A 93 -6.87 -9.91 8.51
C THR A 93 -6.97 -9.82 6.99
N VAL A 94 -5.89 -10.15 6.26
CA VAL A 94 -5.86 -10.13 4.80
C VAL A 94 -6.84 -11.15 4.21
N ALA A 95 -6.86 -12.39 4.75
CA ALA A 95 -7.82 -13.42 4.32
C ALA A 95 -9.27 -13.01 4.60
N GLU A 96 -9.53 -12.39 5.75
CA GLU A 96 -10.87 -11.97 6.16
C GLU A 96 -11.40 -10.78 5.33
N ILE A 97 -10.53 -9.86 4.89
CA ILE A 97 -10.89 -8.81 3.93
C ILE A 97 -11.49 -9.44 2.66
N ILE A 98 -10.82 -10.43 2.06
CA ILE A 98 -11.32 -11.13 0.87
C ILE A 98 -12.60 -11.92 1.17
N SER A 99 -12.62 -12.68 2.27
CA SER A 99 -13.79 -13.48 2.69
C SER A 99 -15.01 -12.61 2.98
N SER A 100 -14.78 -11.37 3.41
CA SER A 100 -15.83 -10.37 3.63
C SER A 100 -16.30 -9.71 2.33
N GLY A 101 -15.83 -10.14 1.17
CA GLY A 101 -16.26 -9.65 -0.15
C GLY A 101 -15.67 -8.30 -0.53
N PHE A 102 -14.49 -7.95 -0.01
CA PHE A 102 -13.70 -6.82 -0.49
C PHE A 102 -12.63 -7.29 -1.47
N ALA A 103 -12.28 -6.47 -2.44
CA ALA A 103 -11.03 -6.59 -3.18
C ALA A 103 -9.88 -6.02 -2.34
N LEU A 104 -8.68 -6.55 -2.51
CA LEU A 104 -7.45 -6.00 -1.95
C LEU A 104 -6.50 -5.64 -3.10
N ALA A 105 -5.97 -4.42 -3.12
CA ALA A 105 -4.89 -4.06 -4.02
C ALA A 105 -3.66 -3.70 -3.21
N SER A 106 -2.57 -4.43 -3.38
CA SER A 106 -1.30 -4.12 -2.73
C SER A 106 -0.36 -3.43 -3.70
N ILE A 107 0.20 -2.30 -3.30
CA ILE A 107 0.99 -1.42 -4.17
C ILE A 107 2.43 -1.30 -3.71
N ASP A 108 3.36 -1.28 -4.68
CA ASP A 108 4.74 -0.84 -4.48
C ASP A 108 4.85 0.68 -4.69
N TYR A 109 5.89 1.28 -4.12
CA TYR A 109 6.28 2.68 -4.32
C TYR A 109 7.80 2.82 -4.26
N ARG A 110 8.37 3.84 -4.92
CA ARG A 110 9.83 4.09 -4.94
C ARG A 110 10.38 4.33 -3.55
N PHE A 111 11.56 3.81 -3.30
CA PHE A 111 12.27 4.06 -2.06
C PHE A 111 12.85 5.47 -2.02
N SER A 112 13.04 6.02 -0.82
CA SER A 112 13.66 7.33 -0.61
C SER A 112 15.14 7.36 -1.01
N THR A 113 15.79 6.20 -1.13
CA THR A 113 17.13 6.04 -1.72
C THR A 113 17.15 6.23 -3.25
N GLU A 114 15.99 6.09 -3.92
CA GLU A 114 15.86 6.28 -5.37
C GLU A 114 15.34 7.68 -5.70
N ALA A 115 14.40 8.18 -4.90
CA ALA A 115 13.83 9.52 -5.05
C ALA A 115 13.27 10.00 -3.70
N VAL A 116 13.63 11.21 -3.30
CA VAL A 116 13.10 11.82 -2.08
C VAL A 116 11.63 12.22 -2.23
N PHE A 117 10.98 12.48 -1.10
CA PHE A 117 9.64 13.04 -1.06
C PHE A 117 9.52 14.29 -1.99
N PRO A 118 8.43 14.38 -2.78
CA PRO A 118 7.16 13.69 -2.66
C PRO A 118 7.02 12.41 -3.54
N ALA A 119 8.10 11.76 -3.98
CA ALA A 119 8.05 10.65 -4.92
C ALA A 119 7.14 9.50 -4.41
N GLN A 120 7.17 9.16 -3.13
CA GLN A 120 6.41 8.08 -2.54
C GLN A 120 4.89 8.33 -2.59
N ILE A 121 4.46 9.53 -2.23
CA ILE A 121 3.04 9.90 -2.31
C ILE A 121 2.57 10.06 -3.76
N GLN A 122 3.45 10.51 -4.67
CA GLN A 122 3.16 10.54 -6.11
C GLN A 122 2.88 9.13 -6.65
N ASP A 123 3.69 8.15 -6.25
CA ASP A 123 3.55 6.77 -6.68
C ASP A 123 2.25 6.15 -6.13
N CYS A 124 1.94 6.36 -4.84
CA CYS A 124 0.69 5.94 -4.25
C CYS A 124 -0.52 6.55 -4.99
N ASN A 125 -0.54 7.86 -5.21
CA ASN A 125 -1.61 8.54 -5.92
C ASN A 125 -1.72 8.07 -7.37
N ARG A 126 -0.61 7.73 -8.03
CA ARG A 126 -0.61 7.18 -9.39
C ARG A 126 -1.20 5.77 -9.42
N ALA A 127 -0.85 4.89 -8.47
CA ALA A 127 -1.42 3.56 -8.32
C ALA A 127 -2.93 3.63 -8.03
N ILE A 128 -3.36 4.52 -7.14
CA ILE A 128 -4.77 4.76 -6.81
C ILE A 128 -5.55 5.25 -8.03
N SER A 129 -4.99 6.21 -8.79
CA SER A 129 -5.57 6.68 -10.04
C SER A 129 -5.72 5.55 -11.06
N PHE A 130 -4.71 4.70 -11.21
CA PHE A 130 -4.78 3.52 -12.08
C PHE A 130 -5.92 2.58 -11.67
N LEU A 131 -6.06 2.28 -10.38
CA LEU A 131 -7.13 1.44 -9.85
C LEU A 131 -8.51 2.06 -10.09
N TYR A 132 -8.65 3.38 -9.92
CA TYR A 132 -9.86 4.12 -10.18
C TYR A 132 -10.26 4.10 -11.66
N ASP A 133 -9.31 4.37 -12.55
CA ASP A 133 -9.53 4.44 -14.00
C ASP A 133 -9.81 3.05 -14.61
N ASN A 134 -9.28 1.98 -14.00
CA ASN A 134 -9.47 0.59 -14.44
C ASN A 134 -10.48 -0.20 -13.57
N ALA A 135 -11.21 0.45 -12.68
CA ALA A 135 -12.09 -0.23 -11.72
C ALA A 135 -13.13 -1.13 -12.41
N GLU A 136 -13.71 -0.69 -13.52
CA GLU A 136 -14.69 -1.48 -14.29
C GLU A 136 -14.08 -2.79 -14.84
N LYS A 137 -12.85 -2.74 -15.34
CA LYS A 137 -12.13 -3.91 -15.85
C LYS A 137 -11.96 -5.01 -14.81
N TYR A 138 -11.81 -4.64 -13.54
CA TYR A 138 -11.61 -5.57 -12.43
C TYR A 138 -12.88 -5.81 -11.59
N GLY A 139 -14.04 -5.30 -12.02
CA GLY A 139 -15.29 -5.42 -11.25
C GLY A 139 -15.32 -4.61 -9.96
N ILE A 140 -14.40 -3.65 -9.79
CA ILE A 140 -14.25 -2.84 -8.58
C ILE A 140 -15.23 -1.65 -8.60
N ASP A 141 -15.76 -1.29 -7.44
CA ASP A 141 -16.55 -0.08 -7.25
C ASP A 141 -15.65 1.13 -6.97
N LYS A 142 -15.44 1.96 -7.98
CA LYS A 142 -14.60 3.16 -7.86
C LYS A 142 -15.09 4.23 -6.87
N LYS A 143 -16.29 4.04 -6.28
CA LYS A 143 -16.85 4.92 -5.25
C LYS A 143 -16.62 4.40 -3.83
N ARG A 144 -16.07 3.19 -3.68
CA ARG A 144 -15.90 2.51 -2.39
C ARG A 144 -14.46 2.06 -2.21
N PHE A 145 -13.56 3.02 -1.97
CA PHE A 145 -12.14 2.81 -1.72
C PHE A 145 -11.78 3.11 -0.27
N ALA A 146 -11.03 2.22 0.37
CA ALA A 146 -10.35 2.47 1.62
C ALA A 146 -8.84 2.33 1.45
N LEU A 147 -8.09 3.07 2.26
CA LEU A 147 -6.65 2.91 2.40
C LEU A 147 -6.35 2.11 3.66
N MET A 148 -5.34 1.25 3.60
CA MET A 148 -4.79 0.53 4.75
C MET A 148 -3.28 0.54 4.62
N GLY A 149 -2.56 1.01 5.64
CA GLY A 149 -1.10 1.09 5.57
C GLY A 149 -0.42 0.80 6.90
N PHE A 150 0.86 0.42 6.82
CA PHE A 150 1.65 -0.07 7.94
C PHE A 150 2.93 0.74 8.07
N SER A 151 3.21 1.34 9.24
CA SER A 151 4.41 2.15 9.47
C SER A 151 4.58 3.25 8.41
N ALA A 152 5.66 3.23 7.62
CA ALA A 152 5.82 4.12 6.46
C ALA A 152 4.63 4.08 5.50
N GLY A 153 3.99 2.91 5.31
CA GLY A 153 2.75 2.77 4.54
C GLY A 153 1.54 3.38 5.25
N GLY A 154 1.48 3.32 6.60
CA GLY A 154 0.48 4.01 7.42
C GLY A 154 0.57 5.53 7.26
N HIS A 155 1.80 6.06 7.28
CA HIS A 155 2.08 7.44 6.93
C HIS A 155 1.55 7.81 5.54
N LEU A 156 1.89 7.01 4.50
CA LEU A 156 1.46 7.28 3.12
C LEU A 156 -0.05 7.16 2.95
N ALA A 157 -0.70 6.19 3.62
CA ALA A 157 -2.16 6.05 3.63
C ALA A 157 -2.84 7.25 4.28
N SER A 158 -2.35 7.68 5.46
CA SER A 158 -2.84 8.86 6.15
C SER A 158 -2.60 10.13 5.34
N LEU A 159 -1.39 10.30 4.77
CA LEU A 159 -1.07 11.45 3.93
C LEU A 159 -1.95 11.52 2.68
N ALA A 160 -2.18 10.38 1.97
CA ALA A 160 -3.05 10.32 0.81
C ALA A 160 -4.51 10.63 1.17
N GLY A 161 -5.01 10.07 2.29
CA GLY A 161 -6.36 10.29 2.78
C GLY A 161 -6.64 11.76 3.11
N LEU A 162 -5.75 12.36 3.90
CA LEU A 162 -5.91 13.72 4.44
C LEU A 162 -5.58 14.81 3.42
N SER A 163 -4.58 14.62 2.55
CA SER A 163 -4.19 15.65 1.58
C SER A 163 -5.07 15.68 0.33
N LYS A 164 -5.97 14.69 0.16
CA LYS A 164 -6.76 14.53 -1.05
C LYS A 164 -7.58 15.77 -1.42
N ASN A 165 -8.21 16.40 -0.44
CA ASN A 165 -9.07 17.56 -0.63
C ASN A 165 -8.31 18.88 -0.75
N ASN A 166 -7.03 18.92 -0.36
CA ASN A 166 -6.19 20.12 -0.38
C ASN A 166 -5.57 20.43 -1.76
N ASN A 167 -5.76 19.54 -2.76
CA ASN A 167 -5.27 19.72 -4.13
C ASN A 167 -3.77 20.05 -4.25
N ILE A 168 -2.93 19.38 -3.45
CA ILE A 168 -1.48 19.60 -3.48
C ILE A 168 -0.92 19.04 -4.80
N GLU A 169 -0.67 19.93 -5.76
CA GLU A 169 -0.22 19.55 -7.11
C GLU A 169 1.05 18.70 -7.09
N ALA A 170 1.98 19.02 -6.18
CA ALA A 170 3.23 18.29 -6.03
C ALA A 170 3.07 16.82 -5.63
N PHE A 171 1.91 16.40 -5.11
CA PHE A 171 1.63 15.01 -4.72
C PHE A 171 1.12 14.15 -5.88
N PHE A 172 1.01 14.71 -7.08
CA PHE A 172 0.50 14.01 -8.25
C PHE A 172 1.51 14.07 -9.39
N MET A 173 1.80 12.91 -9.98
CA MET A 173 2.54 12.87 -11.24
C MET A 173 1.71 13.49 -12.37
N PRO A 174 2.35 14.04 -13.42
CA PRO A 174 1.65 14.49 -14.62
C PRO A 174 0.72 13.39 -15.19
N GLY A 175 -0.52 13.76 -15.49
CA GLY A 175 -1.53 12.84 -16.04
C GLY A 175 -2.17 11.89 -15.03
N THR A 176 -1.94 12.09 -13.73
CA THR A 176 -2.65 11.35 -12.66
C THR A 176 -4.06 11.93 -12.50
N SER A 177 -5.10 11.08 -12.58
CA SER A 177 -6.47 11.50 -12.25
C SER A 177 -6.59 11.83 -10.77
N LYS A 178 -7.30 12.91 -10.47
CA LYS A 178 -7.62 13.33 -9.10
C LYS A 178 -9.08 13.06 -8.72
N SER A 179 -9.79 12.26 -9.52
CA SER A 179 -11.24 12.05 -9.35
C SER A 179 -11.62 11.03 -8.28
N PHE A 180 -10.64 10.25 -7.78
CA PHE A 180 -10.90 9.26 -6.73
C PHE A 180 -11.16 9.92 -5.37
N THR A 181 -11.90 9.23 -4.52
CA THR A 181 -12.17 9.60 -3.12
C THR A 181 -12.00 8.39 -2.23
N PHE A 182 -11.85 8.62 -0.93
CA PHE A 182 -11.72 7.57 0.06
C PHE A 182 -12.88 7.58 1.04
N ASN A 183 -13.38 6.40 1.37
CA ASN A 183 -14.45 6.20 2.33
C ASN A 183 -13.92 5.91 3.75
N ALA A 184 -12.67 5.46 3.87
CA ALA A 184 -12.04 5.12 5.13
C ALA A 184 -10.51 5.05 5.00
N VAL A 185 -9.82 5.25 6.13
CA VAL A 185 -8.38 5.00 6.27
C VAL A 185 -8.15 4.13 7.50
N VAL A 186 -7.35 3.07 7.35
CA VAL A 186 -6.86 2.24 8.44
C VAL A 186 -5.35 2.45 8.53
N ASP A 187 -4.92 3.07 9.61
CA ASP A 187 -3.51 3.41 9.86
C ASP A 187 -2.94 2.52 10.96
N PHE A 188 -2.03 1.64 10.59
CA PHE A 188 -1.26 0.86 11.55
C PHE A 188 0.06 1.57 11.84
N TYR A 189 0.17 2.15 13.03
CA TYR A 189 1.38 2.74 13.61
C TYR A 189 2.16 3.67 12.66
N GLY A 190 1.45 4.45 11.83
CA GLY A 190 2.08 5.38 10.91
C GLY A 190 2.65 6.63 11.59
N PRO A 191 3.80 7.15 11.12
CA PRO A 191 4.22 8.50 11.42
C PRO A 191 3.19 9.55 11.00
N SER A 192 2.87 10.50 11.86
CA SER A 192 1.90 11.56 11.57
C SER A 192 2.49 12.97 11.56
N GLU A 193 3.62 13.17 12.29
CA GLU A 193 4.33 14.45 12.37
C GLU A 193 5.84 14.22 12.45
N LEU A 194 6.57 14.57 11.38
CA LEU A 194 7.99 14.23 11.25
C LEU A 194 8.92 15.05 12.13
N ILE A 195 8.54 16.26 12.52
CA ILE A 195 9.36 17.12 13.40
C ILE A 195 9.41 16.54 14.82
N LEU A 196 8.37 15.83 15.25
CA LEU A 196 8.25 15.29 16.60
C LEU A 196 8.83 13.91 16.79
N PHE A 197 9.61 13.43 15.82
CA PHE A 197 10.32 12.15 15.96
C PHE A 197 11.54 12.29 16.88
N PRO A 198 11.82 11.28 17.70
CA PRO A 198 13.13 11.14 18.33
C PRO A 198 14.21 11.07 17.23
N GLY A 199 15.24 11.92 17.31
CA GLY A 199 16.26 11.99 16.26
C GLY A 199 15.85 12.77 15.00
N ALA A 200 14.89 13.67 15.10
CA ALA A 200 14.52 14.57 13.99
C ALA A 200 15.67 15.51 13.53
N ASP A 201 16.79 15.54 14.26
CA ASP A 201 18.06 16.18 13.92
C ASP A 201 19.09 15.21 13.28
N ASP A 202 18.80 13.89 13.24
CA ASP A 202 19.70 12.90 12.64
C ASP A 202 19.51 12.82 11.12
N GLU A 203 20.55 13.15 10.36
CA GLU A 203 20.61 13.06 8.89
C GLU A 203 20.52 11.63 8.36
N LYS A 204 20.66 10.62 9.23
CA LYS A 204 20.61 9.20 8.86
C LYS A 204 19.29 8.55 9.21
N SER A 205 18.36 9.29 9.83
CA SER A 205 17.03 8.75 10.13
C SER A 205 16.27 8.44 8.85
N PRO A 206 15.33 7.48 8.86
CA PRO A 206 14.46 7.21 7.72
C PRO A 206 13.67 8.46 7.27
N GLU A 207 13.28 9.32 8.22
CA GLU A 207 12.58 10.57 7.97
C GLU A 207 13.49 11.57 7.23
N ALA A 208 14.77 11.65 7.62
CA ALA A 208 15.75 12.49 6.93
C ALA A 208 16.02 11.98 5.51
N MET A 209 16.11 10.66 5.31
CA MET A 209 16.24 10.06 3.98
C MET A 209 15.00 10.30 3.13
N LEU A 210 13.80 10.26 3.74
CA LEU A 210 12.55 10.55 3.03
C LEU A 210 12.54 11.97 2.46
N ILE A 211 12.80 12.99 3.28
CA ILE A 211 12.71 14.39 2.85
C ILE A 211 14.03 14.98 2.33
N GLY A 212 15.10 14.18 2.31
CA GLY A 212 16.43 14.56 1.80
C GLY A 212 17.29 15.36 2.78
N THR A 213 16.88 15.51 4.04
CA THR A 213 17.59 16.20 5.11
C THR A 213 16.93 15.96 6.46
N ALA A 214 17.65 16.19 7.57
CA ALA A 214 17.04 16.05 8.89
C ALA A 214 15.80 16.98 9.06
N PRO A 215 14.68 16.46 9.59
CA PRO A 215 13.43 17.22 9.73
C PRO A 215 13.58 18.59 10.42
N LEU A 216 14.41 18.68 11.46
CA LEU A 216 14.65 19.95 12.19
C LEU A 216 15.46 20.97 11.38
N LYS A 217 16.19 20.55 10.34
CA LYS A 217 16.89 21.49 9.43
C LYS A 217 15.99 22.10 8.38
N ARG A 218 14.94 21.38 7.99
CA ARG A 218 13.94 21.82 7.02
C ARG A 218 12.52 21.55 7.53
N PRO A 219 12.09 22.23 8.60
CA PRO A 219 10.77 22.06 9.18
C PRO A 219 9.63 22.37 8.19
N ASP A 220 9.89 23.17 7.18
CA ASP A 220 8.99 23.44 6.07
C ASP A 220 8.71 22.17 5.24
N LEU A 221 9.75 21.40 4.88
CA LEU A 221 9.60 20.13 4.15
C LEU A 221 8.99 19.06 5.05
N ALA A 222 9.44 18.96 6.29
CA ALA A 222 8.89 18.01 7.25
C ALA A 222 7.39 18.24 7.45
N LYS A 223 6.95 19.49 7.58
CA LYS A 223 5.53 19.85 7.67
C LYS A 223 4.75 19.42 6.43
N VAL A 224 5.28 19.67 5.23
CA VAL A 224 4.63 19.24 3.98
C VAL A 224 4.49 17.72 3.89
N ALA A 225 5.46 16.97 4.43
CA ALA A 225 5.42 15.51 4.46
C ALA A 225 4.59 14.94 5.64
N SER A 226 4.13 15.75 6.59
CA SER A 226 3.42 15.29 7.79
C SER A 226 1.91 15.24 7.57
N PRO A 227 1.25 14.08 7.73
CA PRO A 227 -0.20 13.91 7.58
C PRO A 227 -1.04 14.89 8.38
N VAL A 228 -0.68 15.17 9.64
CA VAL A 228 -1.44 16.11 10.51
C VAL A 228 -1.57 17.53 9.94
N THR A 229 -0.72 17.90 8.99
CA THR A 229 -0.78 19.20 8.32
C THR A 229 -2.08 19.40 7.52
N TYR A 230 -2.69 18.31 7.09
CA TYR A 230 -3.81 18.32 6.14
C TYR A 230 -5.15 17.93 6.76
N VAL A 231 -5.19 17.70 8.07
CA VAL A 231 -6.43 17.31 8.75
C VAL A 231 -7.47 18.41 8.62
N ASP A 232 -8.63 18.08 8.07
CA ASP A 232 -9.78 18.97 7.96
C ASP A 232 -11.12 18.19 8.12
N LYS A 233 -12.20 18.93 8.34
CA LYS A 233 -13.54 18.36 8.60
C LYS A 233 -14.14 17.52 7.46
N THR A 234 -13.53 17.52 6.26
CA THR A 234 -14.02 16.81 5.08
C THR A 234 -13.30 15.48 4.87
N ASP A 235 -12.37 15.15 5.78
CA ASP A 235 -11.58 13.93 5.70
C ASP A 235 -12.39 12.66 5.91
N PRO A 236 -11.96 11.54 5.35
CA PRO A 236 -12.60 10.24 5.57
C PRO A 236 -12.44 9.80 7.04
N PRO A 237 -13.31 8.92 7.54
CA PRO A 237 -13.14 8.29 8.86
C PRO A 237 -11.84 7.50 8.97
N PHE A 238 -11.23 7.51 10.17
CA PHE A 238 -9.99 6.82 10.49
C PHE A 238 -10.16 5.72 11.53
N LEU A 239 -9.50 4.58 11.32
CA LEU A 239 -9.18 3.60 12.33
C LEU A 239 -7.65 3.60 12.51
N ILE A 240 -7.18 3.97 13.69
CA ILE A 240 -5.75 4.09 14.00
C ILE A 240 -5.40 2.99 15.00
N ILE A 241 -4.38 2.20 14.71
CA ILE A 241 -3.97 1.07 15.54
C ILE A 241 -2.47 1.18 15.82
N HIS A 242 -2.08 1.13 17.10
CA HIS A 242 -0.68 1.33 17.49
C HIS A 242 -0.30 0.41 18.64
N GLY A 243 0.94 -0.09 18.63
CA GLY A 243 1.47 -0.89 19.73
C GLY A 243 1.87 -0.02 20.92
N GLU A 244 1.53 -0.45 22.13
CA GLU A 244 1.88 0.30 23.34
C GLU A 244 3.40 0.44 23.53
N LYS A 245 4.14 -0.65 23.21
CA LYS A 245 5.60 -0.74 23.38
C LYS A 245 6.37 -0.52 22.07
N ASP A 246 5.81 0.27 21.19
CA ASP A 246 6.48 0.64 19.93
C ASP A 246 7.68 1.56 20.20
N GLU A 247 8.88 1.03 19.93
CA GLU A 247 10.16 1.73 20.12
C GLU A 247 10.65 2.43 18.83
N LEU A 248 10.05 2.14 17.67
CA LEU A 248 10.44 2.73 16.38
C LEU A 248 9.60 3.97 16.06
N VAL A 249 8.29 3.85 16.16
CA VAL A 249 7.34 4.96 15.99
C VAL A 249 6.58 5.14 17.29
N SER A 250 6.84 6.23 18.00
CA SER A 250 6.19 6.46 19.29
C SER A 250 4.66 6.47 19.15
N PRO A 251 3.89 5.80 20.04
CA PRO A 251 2.43 5.87 20.05
C PRO A 251 1.86 7.28 20.19
N LYS A 252 2.70 8.25 20.55
CA LYS A 252 2.36 9.69 20.53
C LYS A 252 1.99 10.18 19.15
N GLN A 253 2.53 9.59 18.08
CA GLN A 253 2.21 9.92 16.70
C GLN A 253 0.73 9.64 16.41
N SER A 254 0.25 8.45 16.72
CA SER A 254 -1.16 8.08 16.56
C SER A 254 -2.10 8.87 17.49
N ARG A 255 -1.68 9.14 18.72
CA ARG A 255 -2.45 10.00 19.65
C ARG A 255 -2.58 11.43 19.11
N LEU A 256 -1.53 11.97 18.52
CA LEU A 256 -1.53 13.29 17.90
C LEU A 256 -2.49 13.34 16.71
N LEU A 257 -2.41 12.35 15.80
CA LEU A 257 -3.32 12.27 14.65
C LEU A 257 -4.77 12.18 15.10
N SER A 258 -5.09 11.29 16.04
CA SER A 258 -6.43 11.16 16.60
C SER A 258 -6.92 12.44 17.27
N ALA A 259 -6.04 13.17 17.97
CA ALA A 259 -6.39 14.46 18.58
C ALA A 259 -6.77 15.51 17.53
N TRP A 260 -6.02 15.64 16.45
CA TRP A 260 -6.35 16.56 15.35
C TRP A 260 -7.65 16.18 14.65
N LEU A 261 -7.86 14.89 14.35
CA LEU A 261 -9.11 14.40 13.77
C LEU A 261 -10.32 14.73 14.68
N ASN A 262 -10.17 14.60 16.00
CA ASN A 262 -11.20 14.98 16.97
C ASN A 262 -11.48 16.50 16.98
N VAL A 263 -10.44 17.34 16.87
CA VAL A 263 -10.59 18.80 16.80
C VAL A 263 -11.41 19.21 15.58
N GLU A 264 -11.17 18.58 14.42
CA GLU A 264 -11.89 18.84 13.17
C GLU A 264 -13.24 18.11 13.08
N GLY A 265 -13.58 17.25 14.07
CA GLY A 265 -14.83 16.50 14.09
C GLY A 265 -14.85 15.33 13.10
N VAL A 266 -13.71 14.86 12.64
CA VAL A 266 -13.58 13.69 11.78
C VAL A 266 -13.80 12.42 12.60
N PRO A 267 -14.71 11.51 12.20
CA PRO A 267 -14.90 10.25 12.90
C PRO A 267 -13.62 9.44 12.94
N ASN A 268 -13.13 9.13 14.13
CA ASN A 268 -11.95 8.31 14.28
C ASN A 268 -12.01 7.43 15.54
N GLU A 269 -11.24 6.36 15.50
CA GLU A 269 -11.05 5.45 16.61
C GLU A 269 -9.56 5.15 16.72
N LEU A 270 -9.01 5.27 17.93
CA LEU A 270 -7.64 4.91 18.25
C LEU A 270 -7.61 3.67 19.15
N ILE A 271 -6.90 2.64 18.70
CA ILE A 271 -6.67 1.40 19.45
C ILE A 271 -5.18 1.34 19.80
N ILE A 272 -4.89 1.24 21.09
CA ILE A 272 -3.55 0.93 21.57
C ILE A 272 -3.54 -0.56 21.95
N VAL A 273 -2.75 -1.34 21.22
CA VAL A 273 -2.58 -2.77 21.46
C VAL A 273 -1.58 -2.93 22.61
N GLU A 274 -2.07 -3.44 23.73
CA GLU A 274 -1.28 -3.62 24.97
C GLU A 274 -0.07 -4.52 24.68
N ASP A 275 1.09 -4.18 25.24
CA ASP A 275 2.37 -4.88 25.09
C ASP A 275 2.87 -5.05 23.65
N ALA A 276 2.18 -4.60 22.61
CA ALA A 276 2.61 -4.79 21.24
C ALA A 276 3.82 -3.90 20.87
N PRO A 277 4.84 -4.47 20.19
CA PRO A 277 5.95 -3.73 19.61
C PRO A 277 5.51 -2.95 18.36
N HIS A 278 6.47 -2.51 17.52
CA HIS A 278 6.16 -1.78 16.28
C HIS A 278 5.37 -2.60 15.25
N PHE A 279 5.65 -3.90 15.08
CA PHE A 279 4.97 -4.76 14.11
C PHE A 279 4.91 -6.21 14.61
N GLY A 280 4.12 -7.05 13.95
CA GLY A 280 4.06 -8.49 14.21
C GLY A 280 2.65 -9.01 14.41
N GLU A 281 2.53 -10.28 14.76
CA GLU A 281 1.28 -11.05 14.82
C GLU A 281 0.27 -10.52 15.87
N MET A 282 0.69 -9.70 16.83
CA MET A 282 -0.22 -9.08 17.80
C MET A 282 -1.24 -8.16 17.12
N PHE A 283 -0.90 -7.59 15.96
CA PHE A 283 -1.80 -6.78 15.14
C PHE A 283 -2.79 -7.62 14.31
N ASP A 284 -2.58 -8.94 14.21
CA ASP A 284 -3.49 -9.89 13.55
C ASP A 284 -4.33 -10.69 14.56
N SER A 285 -4.48 -10.19 15.79
CA SER A 285 -5.31 -10.78 16.84
C SER A 285 -6.81 -10.66 16.50
N ASP A 286 -7.63 -11.51 17.11
CA ASP A 286 -9.09 -11.44 16.99
C ASP A 286 -9.62 -10.08 17.45
N GLU A 287 -9.02 -9.50 18.48
CA GLU A 287 -9.39 -8.19 19.00
C GLU A 287 -9.22 -7.09 17.93
N VAL A 288 -8.07 -7.04 17.28
CA VAL A 288 -7.79 -6.05 16.24
C VAL A 288 -8.66 -6.30 15.00
N ARG A 289 -8.77 -7.56 14.55
CA ARG A 289 -9.61 -7.90 13.38
C ARG A 289 -11.09 -7.55 13.59
N ASN A 290 -11.62 -7.80 14.79
CA ASN A 290 -13.00 -7.43 15.16
C ASN A 290 -13.25 -5.92 15.21
N ARG A 291 -12.21 -5.10 15.00
CA ARG A 291 -12.35 -3.65 14.81
C ARG A 291 -12.14 -3.28 13.32
N VAL A 292 -11.13 -3.87 12.67
CA VAL A 292 -10.79 -3.58 11.26
C VAL A 292 -11.94 -3.97 10.32
N ILE A 293 -12.42 -5.21 10.39
CA ILE A 293 -13.43 -5.69 9.44
C ILE A 293 -14.77 -4.97 9.59
N PRO A 294 -15.34 -4.82 10.80
CA PRO A 294 -16.56 -4.03 10.97
C PRO A 294 -16.41 -2.56 10.56
N PHE A 295 -15.24 -1.95 10.78
CA PHE A 295 -14.95 -0.60 10.32
C PHE A 295 -15.03 -0.51 8.79
N LEU A 296 -14.35 -1.41 8.07
CA LEU A 296 -14.41 -1.47 6.61
C LEU A 296 -15.83 -1.73 6.11
N VAL A 297 -16.58 -2.65 6.73
CA VAL A 297 -17.99 -2.92 6.39
C VAL A 297 -18.84 -1.68 6.57
N LYS A 298 -18.69 -0.96 7.67
CA LYS A 298 -19.47 0.25 7.98
C LYS A 298 -19.31 1.35 6.93
N PHE A 299 -18.11 1.52 6.37
CA PHE A 299 -17.83 2.65 5.49
C PHE A 299 -17.74 2.31 4.00
N LEU A 300 -17.63 1.01 3.64
CA LEU A 300 -17.54 0.57 2.25
C LEU A 300 -18.74 -0.25 1.78
N LYS A 301 -19.61 -0.73 2.65
CA LYS A 301 -20.83 -1.46 2.29
C LYS A 301 -22.07 -0.68 2.65
#